data_e00ee2d4b10ba449a6814f96e513d18a
#
_entry.id   e00ee2d4b10ba449a6814f96e513d18a
#
_cell.length_a   1.000
_cell.length_b   1.000
_cell.length_c   1.000
_cell.angle_alpha   90.00
_cell.angle_beta   90.00
_cell.angle_gamma   90.00
#
_symmetry.space_group_name_H-M   'P 1'
#
loop_
_entity.id
_entity.type
_entity.pdbx_description
1 polymer ?
#
loop_
_entity_poly.entity_id
_entity_poly.type
_entity_poly.pdbx_seq_one_letter_code
_entity_poly.pdbx_strand_id
1 'polypeptide(L)'
;MRKIWDIHGGIHPAENKHQSLHNPIENAGIPPQLILPLAQHIGAPASPIVNVGDRVLKGQMIAEAKGFVSAPVHAPTSGIIAAIESRVIPHPSGMSASCIVIDTDGKDEWIAHQGLEDYTQLSKIELVDRVRQAGIAGMGGAGFPAAVKLSTRDDKPIETLRGRGYRFSIPLKTINRKASPRLKKRLKARVLRSWYSRPNTHPAVKNS
;
A
#
# COMPACT_ATOMS: atom_id res chain seq x y z
N MET A 1 -10.96 -21.75 23.12
CA MET A 1 -9.92 -20.76 23.58
C MET A 1 -8.54 -21.33 23.27
N ARG A 2 -7.64 -20.54 22.64
CA ARG A 2 -6.24 -20.96 22.49
C ARG A 2 -5.55 -20.83 23.85
N LYS A 3 -4.83 -21.87 24.27
CA LYS A 3 -3.97 -21.83 25.47
C LYS A 3 -2.80 -20.89 25.17
N ILE A 4 -2.68 -19.83 25.94
CA ILE A 4 -1.50 -18.94 25.91
C ILE A 4 -0.50 -19.56 26.89
N TRP A 5 0.71 -19.81 26.38
CA TRP A 5 1.79 -20.39 27.18
C TRP A 5 2.61 -19.24 27.77
N ASP A 6 2.82 -19.27 29.07
CA ASP A 6 3.74 -18.38 29.74
C ASP A 6 5.18 -18.85 29.52
N ILE A 7 6.07 -17.87 29.23
CA ILE A 7 7.50 -18.11 29.10
C ILE A 7 8.14 -17.70 30.41
N HIS A 8 8.79 -18.64 31.09
CA HIS A 8 9.53 -18.36 32.32
C HIS A 8 10.66 -17.37 32.03
N GLY A 9 10.72 -16.27 32.79
CA GLY A 9 11.70 -15.20 32.58
C GLY A 9 11.36 -14.22 31.42
N GLY A 10 10.18 -14.33 30.80
CA GLY A 10 9.70 -13.35 29.84
C GLY A 10 9.41 -11.99 30.49
N ILE A 11 9.57 -10.92 29.72
CA ILE A 11 9.20 -9.55 30.14
C ILE A 11 7.87 -9.19 29.49
N HIS A 12 7.00 -8.52 30.27
CA HIS A 12 5.74 -7.96 29.78
C HIS A 12 5.82 -6.42 29.88
N PRO A 13 6.35 -5.74 28.82
CA PRO A 13 6.39 -4.30 28.83
C PRO A 13 4.97 -3.72 28.84
N ALA A 14 4.80 -2.57 29.49
CA ALA A 14 3.52 -1.88 29.48
C ALA A 14 3.10 -1.54 28.05
N GLU A 15 1.90 -1.95 27.65
CA GLU A 15 1.40 -1.74 26.27
C GLU A 15 1.06 -0.28 25.98
N ASN A 16 0.75 0.52 26.98
CA ASN A 16 0.36 1.94 26.91
C ASN A 16 -0.78 2.25 25.92
N LYS A 17 -1.55 1.25 25.55
CA LYS A 17 -2.67 1.37 24.58
C LYS A 17 -3.80 2.27 25.08
N HIS A 18 -3.95 2.41 26.40
CA HIS A 18 -4.97 3.25 27.00
C HIS A 18 -4.90 4.71 26.54
N GLN A 19 -3.71 5.20 26.14
CA GLN A 19 -3.51 6.57 25.64
C GLN A 19 -4.29 6.86 24.34
N SER A 20 -4.54 5.85 23.52
CA SER A 20 -5.20 5.97 22.21
C SER A 20 -6.60 5.34 22.14
N LEU A 21 -7.12 4.82 23.27
CA LEU A 21 -8.42 4.11 23.27
C LEU A 21 -9.61 5.02 23.63
N HIS A 22 -9.36 6.27 24.03
CA HIS A 22 -10.43 7.16 24.49
C HIS A 22 -11.24 7.81 23.37
N ASN A 23 -10.61 7.97 22.20
CA ASN A 23 -11.24 8.61 21.06
C ASN A 23 -11.48 7.58 19.94
N PRO A 24 -12.59 7.66 19.20
CA PRO A 24 -12.80 6.90 17.99
C PRO A 24 -11.76 7.29 16.92
N ILE A 25 -11.61 6.47 15.90
CA ILE A 25 -10.78 6.81 14.74
C ILE A 25 -11.47 7.92 13.95
N GLU A 26 -10.79 9.05 13.81
CA GLU A 26 -11.28 10.24 13.13
C GLU A 26 -10.52 10.47 11.82
N ASN A 27 -11.09 11.30 10.95
CA ASN A 27 -10.41 11.74 9.74
C ASN A 27 -9.44 12.88 10.12
N ALA A 28 -8.15 12.66 9.84
CA ALA A 28 -7.10 13.64 10.17
C ALA A 28 -7.16 14.92 9.29
N GLY A 29 -7.98 14.92 8.22
CA GLY A 29 -7.97 16.00 7.24
C GLY A 29 -6.70 15.99 6.37
N ILE A 30 -6.55 17.04 5.57
CA ILE A 30 -5.37 17.24 4.71
C ILE A 30 -4.52 18.35 5.35
N PRO A 31 -3.29 18.04 5.79
CA PRO A 31 -2.41 19.07 6.36
C PRO A 31 -1.94 20.02 5.23
N PRO A 32 -1.52 21.25 5.56
CA PRO A 32 -1.08 22.23 4.55
C PRO A 32 0.19 21.79 3.81
N GLN A 33 1.00 20.93 4.43
CA GLN A 33 2.23 20.42 3.83
C GLN A 33 2.42 18.94 4.15
N LEU A 34 2.93 18.18 3.18
CA LEU A 34 3.28 16.77 3.32
C LEU A 34 4.74 16.54 2.95
N ILE A 35 5.46 15.79 3.77
CA ILE A 35 6.85 15.40 3.57
C ILE A 35 6.88 13.91 3.28
N LEU A 36 7.29 13.54 2.07
CA LEU A 36 7.28 12.18 1.55
C LEU A 36 8.71 11.65 1.40
N PRO A 37 9.19 10.78 2.32
CA PRO A 37 10.48 10.14 2.15
C PRO A 37 10.51 9.28 0.88
N LEU A 38 11.63 9.31 0.16
CA LEU A 38 11.84 8.45 -1.02
C LEU A 38 12.15 7.00 -0.63
N ALA A 39 12.59 6.76 0.61
CA ALA A 39 12.87 5.45 1.19
C ALA A 39 11.73 5.01 2.12
N GLN A 40 10.60 4.56 1.56
CA GLN A 40 9.44 4.06 2.33
C GLN A 40 9.38 2.53 2.39
N HIS A 41 10.36 1.83 1.85
CA HIS A 41 10.41 0.38 1.73
C HIS A 41 11.84 -0.13 1.82
N ILE A 42 12.03 -1.42 2.04
CA ILE A 42 13.36 -2.04 1.97
C ILE A 42 13.91 -2.01 0.54
N GLY A 43 15.20 -1.89 0.39
CA GLY A 43 15.91 -1.84 -0.89
C GLY A 43 16.33 -0.44 -1.30
N ALA A 44 16.42 -0.17 -2.60
CA ALA A 44 16.84 1.13 -3.11
C ALA A 44 15.74 2.18 -2.96
N PRO A 45 16.04 3.40 -2.50
CA PRO A 45 15.10 4.51 -2.51
C PRO A 45 14.54 4.77 -3.92
N ALA A 46 13.32 5.28 -4.00
CA ALA A 46 12.75 5.75 -5.25
C ALA A 46 13.50 7.00 -5.76
N SER A 47 13.47 7.24 -7.06
CA SER A 47 14.08 8.40 -7.72
C SER A 47 13.00 9.40 -8.12
N PRO A 48 13.09 10.69 -7.73
CA PRO A 48 12.12 11.70 -8.14
C PRO A 48 12.01 11.80 -9.66
N ILE A 49 10.79 11.96 -10.17
CA ILE A 49 10.48 12.19 -11.58
C ILE A 49 9.75 13.53 -11.80
N VAL A 50 9.61 14.32 -10.74
CA VAL A 50 8.98 15.64 -10.71
C VAL A 50 10.01 16.70 -10.33
N ASN A 51 9.73 17.96 -10.64
CA ASN A 51 10.54 19.11 -10.30
C ASN A 51 9.83 20.01 -9.29
N VAL A 52 10.60 20.86 -8.60
CA VAL A 52 10.04 21.91 -7.75
C VAL A 52 9.20 22.86 -8.60
N GLY A 53 7.99 23.17 -8.14
CA GLY A 53 7.00 23.97 -8.84
C GLY A 53 5.98 23.16 -9.65
N ASP A 54 6.21 21.85 -9.88
CA ASP A 54 5.25 21.02 -10.59
C ASP A 54 3.95 20.85 -9.77
N ARG A 55 2.80 20.96 -10.44
CA ARG A 55 1.52 20.58 -9.88
C ARG A 55 1.34 19.08 -9.98
N VAL A 56 0.91 18.45 -8.89
CA VAL A 56 0.65 17.03 -8.82
C VAL A 56 -0.77 16.75 -8.35
N LEU A 57 -1.32 15.61 -8.77
CA LEU A 57 -2.63 15.13 -8.38
C LEU A 57 -2.50 13.90 -7.48
N LYS A 58 -3.50 13.65 -6.65
CA LYS A 58 -3.57 12.45 -5.80
C LYS A 58 -3.47 11.17 -6.65
N GLY A 59 -2.59 10.25 -6.23
CA GLY A 59 -2.32 9.02 -6.97
C GLY A 59 -1.34 9.16 -8.14
N GLN A 60 -0.88 10.37 -8.48
CA GLN A 60 0.16 10.56 -9.49
C GLN A 60 1.50 10.04 -8.98
N MET A 61 2.21 9.27 -9.79
CA MET A 61 3.58 8.85 -9.49
C MET A 61 4.50 10.08 -9.49
N ILE A 62 5.21 10.29 -8.39
CA ILE A 62 6.14 11.41 -8.20
C ILE A 62 7.59 10.96 -8.05
N ALA A 63 7.80 9.68 -7.77
CA ALA A 63 9.11 9.06 -7.80
C ALA A 63 9.00 7.62 -8.32
N GLU A 64 9.92 7.24 -9.20
CA GLU A 64 9.97 5.90 -9.80
C GLU A 64 10.82 4.92 -8.98
N ALA A 65 10.52 3.64 -9.10
CA ALA A 65 11.29 2.58 -8.46
C ALA A 65 12.69 2.48 -9.08
N LYS A 66 13.73 2.39 -8.24
CA LYS A 66 15.11 2.23 -8.66
C LYS A 66 15.63 0.81 -8.36
N GLY A 67 15.80 0.01 -9.41
CA GLY A 67 16.28 -1.37 -9.28
C GLY A 67 15.18 -2.39 -8.98
N PHE A 68 15.59 -3.61 -8.67
CA PHE A 68 14.67 -4.76 -8.53
C PHE A 68 13.84 -4.69 -7.23
N VAL A 69 14.49 -4.40 -6.10
CA VAL A 69 13.83 -4.23 -4.81
C VAL A 69 13.64 -2.75 -4.56
N SER A 70 12.55 -2.22 -5.09
CA SER A 70 12.13 -0.83 -4.96
C SER A 70 10.65 -0.72 -5.33
N ALA A 71 10.00 0.36 -4.90
CA ALA A 71 8.62 0.69 -5.26
C ALA A 71 8.51 2.19 -5.55
N PRO A 72 7.68 2.61 -6.51
CA PRO A 72 7.43 4.02 -6.77
C PRO A 72 6.69 4.70 -5.61
N VAL A 73 6.81 6.00 -5.51
CA VAL A 73 6.09 6.86 -4.57
C VAL A 73 5.06 7.67 -5.34
N HIS A 74 3.84 7.73 -4.81
CA HIS A 74 2.73 8.47 -5.38
C HIS A 74 2.33 9.63 -4.46
N ALA A 75 1.83 10.71 -5.05
CA ALA A 75 1.29 11.83 -4.29
C ALA A 75 0.02 11.41 -3.53
N PRO A 76 -0.06 11.63 -2.21
CA PRO A 76 -1.20 11.22 -1.39
C PRO A 76 -2.38 12.19 -1.51
N THR A 77 -2.16 13.39 -2.03
CA THR A 77 -3.17 14.42 -2.31
C THR A 77 -2.69 15.33 -3.44
N SER A 78 -3.54 16.26 -3.89
CA SER A 78 -3.17 17.28 -4.88
C SER A 78 -2.44 18.47 -4.23
N GLY A 79 -1.56 19.11 -5.02
CA GLY A 79 -0.77 20.25 -4.56
C GLY A 79 0.36 20.60 -5.49
N ILE A 80 1.36 21.32 -4.98
CA ILE A 80 2.55 21.77 -5.71
C ILE A 80 3.80 21.20 -5.01
N ILE A 81 4.76 20.72 -5.78
CA ILE A 81 6.06 20.30 -5.26
C ILE A 81 6.81 21.53 -4.76
N ALA A 82 6.90 21.68 -3.44
CA ALA A 82 7.56 22.82 -2.81
C ALA A 82 9.08 22.65 -2.73
N ALA A 83 9.55 21.41 -2.49
CA ALA A 83 10.98 21.13 -2.42
C ALA A 83 11.28 19.64 -2.66
N ILE A 84 12.51 19.36 -3.09
CA ILE A 84 13.10 18.02 -3.12
C ILE A 84 14.41 18.12 -2.37
N GLU A 85 14.41 17.71 -1.10
CA GLU A 85 15.54 17.97 -0.20
C GLU A 85 15.63 16.96 0.94
N SER A 86 16.69 17.04 1.73
CA SER A 86 16.85 16.21 2.93
C SER A 86 16.01 16.75 4.07
N ARG A 87 15.13 15.93 4.64
CA ARG A 87 14.28 16.23 5.80
C ARG A 87 14.42 15.15 6.86
N VAL A 88 14.16 15.52 8.11
CA VAL A 88 14.05 14.56 9.20
C VAL A 88 12.87 13.63 8.93
N ILE A 89 13.12 12.32 9.00
CA ILE A 89 12.10 11.29 8.78
C ILE A 89 11.66 10.68 10.11
N PRO A 90 10.47 10.05 10.18
CA PRO A 90 9.96 9.39 11.38
C PRO A 90 10.72 8.08 11.65
N HIS A 91 12.01 8.19 11.93
CA HIS A 91 12.89 7.10 12.31
C HIS A 91 13.40 7.30 13.73
N PRO A 92 13.51 6.24 14.58
CA PRO A 92 13.93 6.39 15.99
C PRO A 92 15.29 7.09 16.20
N SER A 93 16.18 7.03 15.19
CA SER A 93 17.48 7.71 15.24
C SER A 93 17.44 9.21 14.94
N GLY A 94 16.28 9.76 14.54
CA GLY A 94 16.16 11.17 14.15
C GLY A 94 16.93 11.54 12.87
N MET A 95 17.30 10.53 12.06
CA MET A 95 18.06 10.76 10.83
C MET A 95 17.24 11.51 9.75
N SER A 96 17.96 12.16 8.87
CA SER A 96 17.38 12.78 7.68
C SER A 96 17.54 11.90 6.44
N ALA A 97 16.59 12.00 5.52
CA ALA A 97 16.63 11.34 4.22
C ALA A 97 16.07 12.25 3.13
N SER A 98 16.35 11.93 1.87
CA SER A 98 15.79 12.66 0.73
C SER A 98 14.27 12.49 0.70
N CYS A 99 13.58 13.62 0.61
CA CYS A 99 12.12 13.73 0.63
C CYS A 99 11.61 14.62 -0.50
N ILE A 100 10.39 14.35 -0.94
CA ILE A 100 9.60 15.30 -1.73
C ILE A 100 8.65 16.00 -0.77
N VAL A 101 8.61 17.32 -0.82
CA VAL A 101 7.71 18.17 -0.04
C VAL A 101 6.60 18.66 -0.94
N ILE A 102 5.35 18.47 -0.53
CA ILE A 102 4.16 18.93 -1.26
C ILE A 102 3.43 19.96 -0.40
N ASP A 103 3.23 21.16 -0.92
CA ASP A 103 2.28 22.12 -0.40
C ASP A 103 0.91 21.77 -0.97
N THR A 104 -0.01 21.38 -0.08
CA THR A 104 -1.30 20.84 -0.47
C THR A 104 -2.28 21.94 -0.84
N ASP A 105 -3.14 21.71 -1.83
CA ASP A 105 -4.15 22.68 -2.26
C ASP A 105 -5.52 22.49 -1.58
N GLY A 106 -5.65 21.50 -0.71
CA GLY A 106 -6.88 21.15 0.00
C GLY A 106 -8.00 20.56 -0.85
N LYS A 107 -7.80 20.41 -2.17
CA LYS A 107 -8.83 19.93 -3.11
C LYS A 107 -8.92 18.40 -3.17
N ASP A 108 -7.84 17.70 -2.80
CA ASP A 108 -7.72 16.24 -2.84
C ASP A 108 -8.06 15.63 -4.22
N GLU A 109 -7.64 16.30 -5.27
CA GLU A 109 -8.00 16.00 -6.66
C GLU A 109 -7.24 14.79 -7.18
N TRP A 110 -7.97 13.77 -7.65
CA TRP A 110 -7.39 12.52 -8.16
C TRP A 110 -6.97 12.60 -9.61
N ILE A 111 -5.93 11.82 -9.98
CA ILE A 111 -5.68 11.50 -11.40
C ILE A 111 -6.84 10.68 -11.97
N ALA A 112 -6.99 10.70 -13.28
CA ALA A 112 -7.89 9.79 -13.97
C ALA A 112 -7.49 8.34 -13.72
N HIS A 113 -8.41 7.54 -13.15
CA HIS A 113 -8.15 6.14 -12.88
C HIS A 113 -8.26 5.30 -14.15
N GLN A 114 -7.20 4.58 -14.48
CA GLN A 114 -7.19 3.58 -15.55
C GLN A 114 -7.39 2.18 -14.96
N GLY A 115 -8.65 1.79 -14.80
CA GLY A 115 -9.01 0.43 -14.38
C GLY A 115 -8.74 -0.60 -15.47
N LEU A 116 -8.68 -1.87 -15.07
CA LEU A 116 -8.71 -3.01 -15.98
C LEU A 116 -10.11 -3.63 -15.95
N GLU A 117 -10.75 -3.76 -17.10
CA GLU A 117 -12.03 -4.46 -17.20
C GLU A 117 -11.85 -5.96 -16.95
N ASP A 118 -10.83 -6.56 -17.57
CA ASP A 118 -10.48 -7.97 -17.40
C ASP A 118 -8.98 -8.18 -17.24
N TYR A 119 -8.55 -8.45 -16.02
CA TYR A 119 -7.13 -8.75 -15.72
C TYR A 119 -6.71 -10.15 -16.21
N THR A 120 -7.65 -11.04 -16.56
CA THR A 120 -7.35 -12.42 -17.00
C THR A 120 -6.73 -12.47 -18.38
N GLN A 121 -6.79 -11.38 -19.12
CA GLN A 121 -6.15 -11.24 -20.45
C GLN A 121 -4.67 -10.86 -20.33
N LEU A 122 -4.21 -10.44 -19.16
CA LEU A 122 -2.83 -10.04 -18.97
C LEU A 122 -1.94 -11.24 -18.62
N SER A 123 -0.73 -11.20 -19.12
CA SER A 123 0.32 -12.13 -18.72
C SER A 123 0.74 -11.90 -17.26
N LYS A 124 1.42 -12.90 -16.66
CA LYS A 124 2.00 -12.78 -15.31
C LYS A 124 2.92 -11.57 -15.18
N ILE A 125 3.73 -11.30 -16.21
CA ILE A 125 4.69 -10.20 -16.21
C ILE A 125 3.96 -8.86 -16.16
N GLU A 126 2.95 -8.67 -17.00
CA GLU A 126 2.14 -7.46 -17.04
C GLU A 126 1.38 -7.22 -15.73
N LEU A 127 0.83 -8.30 -15.12
CA LEU A 127 0.17 -8.19 -13.82
C LEU A 127 1.14 -7.78 -12.71
N VAL A 128 2.34 -8.35 -12.67
CA VAL A 128 3.37 -7.99 -11.69
C VAL A 128 3.84 -6.56 -11.91
N ASP A 129 3.99 -6.13 -13.16
CA ASP A 129 4.36 -4.75 -13.47
C ASP A 129 3.28 -3.76 -13.04
N ARG A 130 2.00 -4.05 -13.28
CA ARG A 130 0.89 -3.23 -12.76
C ARG A 130 0.92 -3.07 -11.24
N VAL A 131 1.21 -4.17 -10.51
CA VAL A 131 1.37 -4.13 -9.05
C VAL A 131 2.58 -3.27 -8.66
N ARG A 132 3.66 -3.32 -9.44
CA ARG A 132 4.85 -2.49 -9.25
C ARG A 132 4.51 -1.02 -9.46
N GLN A 133 3.90 -0.68 -10.59
CA GLN A 133 3.53 0.70 -10.94
C GLN A 133 2.54 1.31 -9.92
N ALA A 134 1.69 0.50 -9.32
CA ALA A 134 0.80 0.94 -8.26
C ALA A 134 1.49 1.21 -6.90
N GLY A 135 2.81 1.03 -6.79
CA GLY A 135 3.58 1.32 -5.58
C GLY A 135 3.24 0.44 -4.38
N ILE A 136 2.71 -0.76 -4.61
CA ILE A 136 2.20 -1.60 -3.52
C ILE A 136 3.34 -2.23 -2.75
N ALA A 137 3.43 -1.89 -1.46
CA ALA A 137 4.39 -2.45 -0.51
C ALA A 137 3.68 -3.05 0.70
N GLY A 138 4.35 -3.97 1.39
CA GLY A 138 3.83 -4.55 2.62
C GLY A 138 3.84 -3.53 3.75
N MET A 139 2.79 -3.50 4.57
CA MET A 139 2.69 -2.62 5.74
C MET A 139 3.30 -3.24 7.02
N GLY A 140 4.01 -4.36 6.89
CA GLY A 140 4.81 -4.91 7.98
C GLY A 140 6.17 -4.19 8.08
N GLY A 141 6.95 -4.48 9.14
CA GLY A 141 8.14 -3.71 9.51
C GLY A 141 9.17 -3.38 8.42
N ALA A 142 9.28 -4.20 7.36
CA ALA A 142 10.26 -3.95 6.28
C ALA A 142 9.68 -3.19 5.07
N GLY A 143 8.38 -2.93 5.00
CA GLY A 143 7.77 -2.27 3.84
C GLY A 143 8.11 -2.98 2.51
N PHE A 144 8.03 -4.32 2.45
CA PHE A 144 8.57 -5.08 1.34
C PHE A 144 7.73 -4.91 0.06
N PRO A 145 8.31 -4.54 -1.11
CA PRO A 145 7.57 -4.34 -2.36
C PRO A 145 6.82 -5.60 -2.80
N ALA A 146 5.50 -5.49 -3.03
CA ALA A 146 4.66 -6.63 -3.36
C ALA A 146 4.99 -7.26 -4.72
N ALA A 147 5.39 -6.45 -5.70
CA ALA A 147 5.81 -6.93 -7.01
C ALA A 147 6.99 -7.92 -6.93
N VAL A 148 7.94 -7.69 -6.02
CA VAL A 148 9.07 -8.61 -5.81
C VAL A 148 8.61 -9.95 -5.27
N LYS A 149 7.61 -9.96 -4.37
CA LYS A 149 7.02 -11.20 -3.84
C LYS A 149 6.26 -11.99 -4.91
N LEU A 150 5.66 -11.29 -5.87
CA LEU A 150 4.91 -11.89 -6.97
C LEU A 150 5.80 -12.32 -8.15
N SER A 151 7.03 -11.80 -8.23
CA SER A 151 8.03 -12.17 -9.25
C SER A 151 8.64 -13.53 -8.92
N THR A 152 7.82 -14.57 -8.96
CA THR A 152 8.28 -15.94 -8.73
C THR A 152 8.96 -16.49 -9.98
N ARG A 153 10.02 -17.29 -9.77
CA ARG A 153 10.70 -17.99 -10.86
C ARG A 153 9.79 -19.07 -11.42
N ASP A 154 9.86 -19.29 -12.74
CA ASP A 154 8.99 -20.27 -13.44
C ASP A 154 9.32 -21.73 -13.08
N ASP A 155 10.56 -21.98 -12.63
CA ASP A 155 11.01 -23.27 -12.09
C ASP A 155 10.44 -23.62 -10.69
N LYS A 156 9.82 -22.63 -10.02
CA LYS A 156 9.20 -22.81 -8.70
C LYS A 156 7.74 -22.39 -8.71
N PRO A 157 6.84 -23.21 -9.26
CA PRO A 157 5.42 -22.87 -9.30
C PRO A 157 4.84 -22.76 -7.89
N ILE A 158 4.10 -21.69 -7.64
CA ILE A 158 3.36 -21.52 -6.38
C ILE A 158 2.11 -22.40 -6.46
N GLU A 159 2.05 -23.43 -5.63
CA GLU A 159 0.89 -24.33 -5.57
C GLU A 159 -0.21 -23.81 -4.64
N THR A 160 0.13 -23.02 -3.63
CA THR A 160 -0.79 -22.56 -2.61
C THR A 160 -0.51 -21.12 -2.21
N LEU A 161 -1.54 -20.27 -2.25
CA LEU A 161 -1.50 -18.92 -1.72
C LEU A 161 -2.09 -18.90 -0.30
N ARG A 162 -1.31 -18.46 0.69
CA ARG A 162 -1.79 -18.24 2.07
C ARG A 162 -1.95 -16.75 2.34
N GLY A 163 -3.17 -16.29 2.61
CA GLY A 163 -3.42 -14.94 3.10
C GLY A 163 -3.20 -14.85 4.62
N ARG A 164 -2.46 -13.87 5.09
CA ARG A 164 -2.34 -13.58 6.53
C ARG A 164 -3.66 -12.98 7.02
N GLY A 165 -4.25 -13.57 8.04
CA GLY A 165 -5.53 -13.11 8.63
C GLY A 165 -6.78 -13.85 8.16
N TYR A 166 -6.70 -14.67 7.10
CA TYR A 166 -7.80 -15.54 6.69
C TYR A 166 -7.33 -16.99 6.60
N ARG A 167 -8.03 -17.89 7.28
CA ARG A 167 -7.78 -19.34 7.20
C ARG A 167 -8.31 -19.90 5.88
N PHE A 168 -7.72 -19.58 4.77
CA PHE A 168 -7.94 -20.33 3.55
C PHE A 168 -6.63 -20.59 2.84
N SER A 169 -6.47 -21.82 2.41
CA SER A 169 -5.40 -22.26 1.52
C SER A 169 -6.08 -22.65 0.22
N ILE A 170 -5.74 -21.99 -0.87
CA ILE A 170 -6.27 -22.30 -2.20
C ILE A 170 -5.14 -22.93 -3.01
N PRO A 171 -5.23 -24.22 -3.38
CA PRO A 171 -4.30 -24.78 -4.35
C PRO A 171 -4.48 -24.08 -5.70
N LEU A 172 -3.44 -23.46 -6.21
CA LEU A 172 -3.49 -22.74 -7.49
C LEU A 172 -3.85 -23.66 -8.67
N LYS A 173 -3.50 -24.94 -8.58
CA LYS A 173 -3.96 -25.95 -9.55
C LYS A 173 -5.48 -26.06 -9.65
N THR A 174 -6.20 -25.75 -8.58
CA THR A 174 -7.68 -25.80 -8.54
C THR A 174 -8.30 -24.57 -9.22
N ILE A 175 -7.57 -23.44 -9.24
CA ILE A 175 -8.04 -22.19 -9.88
C ILE A 175 -8.03 -22.34 -11.41
N ASN A 176 -7.06 -23.06 -11.96
CA ASN A 176 -6.88 -23.17 -13.42
C ASN A 176 -7.72 -24.27 -14.09
N ARG A 177 -8.19 -25.30 -13.38
CA ARG A 177 -8.87 -26.43 -14.02
C ARG A 177 -10.35 -26.65 -13.71
N LYS A 178 -10.88 -26.24 -12.54
CA LYS A 178 -12.27 -26.56 -12.17
C LYS A 178 -12.95 -25.53 -11.23
N ALA A 179 -12.47 -24.30 -11.13
CA ALA A 179 -13.19 -23.33 -10.33
C ALA A 179 -14.54 -22.99 -10.99
N SER A 180 -15.64 -23.27 -10.33
CA SER A 180 -16.96 -22.91 -10.82
C SER A 180 -17.04 -21.39 -11.08
N PRO A 181 -17.85 -20.93 -12.02
CA PRO A 181 -18.04 -19.49 -12.29
C PRO A 181 -18.40 -18.69 -11.04
N ARG A 182 -19.12 -19.30 -10.08
CA ARG A 182 -19.43 -18.69 -8.78
C ARG A 182 -18.22 -18.50 -7.88
N LEU A 183 -17.28 -19.45 -7.86
CA LEU A 183 -16.05 -19.36 -7.06
C LEU A 183 -15.10 -18.33 -7.68
N LYS A 184 -14.97 -18.32 -9.01
CA LYS A 184 -14.23 -17.29 -9.74
C LYS A 184 -14.78 -15.89 -9.46
N LYS A 185 -16.12 -15.72 -9.46
CA LYS A 185 -16.79 -14.46 -9.16
C LYS A 185 -16.62 -14.01 -7.70
N ARG A 186 -16.61 -14.94 -6.73
CA ARG A 186 -16.37 -14.66 -5.31
C ARG A 186 -14.90 -14.32 -5.01
N LEU A 187 -13.95 -14.97 -5.69
CA LEU A 187 -12.53 -14.64 -5.60
C LEU A 187 -12.25 -13.28 -6.25
N LYS A 188 -12.81 -12.99 -7.45
CA LYS A 188 -12.78 -11.65 -8.06
C LYS A 188 -13.28 -10.58 -7.08
N ALA A 189 -14.44 -10.77 -6.46
CA ALA A 189 -15.03 -9.78 -5.57
C ALA A 189 -14.25 -9.58 -4.25
N ARG A 190 -13.56 -10.58 -3.74
CA ARG A 190 -12.80 -10.48 -2.48
C ARG A 190 -11.38 -9.98 -2.65
N VAL A 191 -10.65 -10.41 -3.66
CA VAL A 191 -9.30 -9.93 -3.95
C VAL A 191 -9.35 -8.45 -4.33
N LEU A 192 -10.22 -8.06 -5.24
CA LEU A 192 -10.36 -6.66 -5.66
C LEU A 192 -10.89 -5.74 -4.54
N ARG A 193 -11.80 -6.21 -3.66
CA ARG A 193 -12.29 -5.40 -2.53
C ARG A 193 -11.28 -5.18 -1.42
N SER A 194 -10.27 -6.04 -1.27
CA SER A 194 -9.19 -5.82 -0.30
C SER A 194 -8.12 -4.84 -0.80
N TRP A 195 -8.12 -4.51 -2.10
CA TRP A 195 -7.13 -3.65 -2.75
C TRP A 195 -7.66 -2.27 -3.12
N TYR A 196 -8.99 -2.12 -3.21
CA TYR A 196 -9.67 -0.85 -3.40
C TYR A 196 -10.52 -0.57 -2.17
N SER A 197 -10.01 0.21 -1.22
CA SER A 197 -10.85 0.83 -0.21
C SER A 197 -11.94 1.63 -0.94
N ARG A 198 -13.18 1.42 -0.52
CA ARG A 198 -14.36 2.08 -1.06
C ARG A 198 -14.15 3.60 -1.12
N PRO A 199 -14.60 4.29 -2.17
CA PRO A 199 -14.84 5.71 -2.07
C PRO A 199 -15.84 5.92 -0.93
N ASN A 200 -15.55 6.87 -0.02
CA ASN A 200 -16.43 7.28 1.08
C ASN A 200 -17.75 7.80 0.52
N THR A 201 -18.73 6.94 0.34
CA THR A 201 -20.12 7.36 0.27
C THR A 201 -20.67 7.24 1.68
N HIS A 202 -20.57 8.30 2.47
CA HIS A 202 -21.37 8.44 3.67
C HIS A 202 -22.84 8.61 3.25
N PRO A 203 -23.78 7.78 3.75
CA PRO A 203 -25.18 8.12 3.66
C PRO A 203 -25.43 9.36 4.53
N ALA A 204 -26.04 10.37 3.94
CA ALA A 204 -26.48 11.56 4.66
C ALA A 204 -27.35 11.14 5.85
N VAL A 205 -26.92 11.51 7.06
CA VAL A 205 -27.75 11.42 8.25
C VAL A 205 -28.87 12.44 8.09
N LYS A 206 -30.09 11.97 7.85
CA LYS A 206 -31.30 12.80 7.92
C LYS A 206 -31.53 13.10 9.41
N ASN A 207 -31.33 14.34 9.79
CA ASN A 207 -31.85 14.85 11.05
C ASN A 207 -33.38 14.92 10.95
N SER A 208 -34.04 14.20 11.82
CA SER A 208 -35.44 14.40 12.21
C SER A 208 -35.47 14.77 13.69
#